data_da9c2d0f3ff805f04758682bce2ef397
#
_entry.id   da9c2d0f3ff805f04758682bce2ef397
#
_cell.length_a   1.000
_cell.length_b   1.000
_cell.length_c   1.000
_cell.angle_alpha   90.00
_cell.angle_beta   90.00
_cell.angle_gamma   90.00
#
_symmetry.space_group_name_H-M   'P 1'
#
loop_
_entity.id
_entity.type
_entity.pdbx_description
1 polymer ?
#
loop_
_entity_poly.entity_id
_entity_poly.type
_entity_poly.pdbx_seq_one_letter_code
_entity_poly.pdbx_strand_id
1 'polypeptide(L)'
;MEFTQVIEGRYSCKNFSARQLSPAQLDAILAAGRVAPTAKNLQEQRIYVIQSAQGLAKIDVATPCRYGAPTCLVVAFDHSNVFTYPGGKRDSGVEDASIVATHLMLAAANAGVDSCWLNFFDPDKLAQALGLPENEEILMILDLGFAAEGVTPLPNHSARKPLTETVRYL
;
A
#
# COMPACT_ATOMS: atom_id res chain seq x y z
N MET A 1 17.32 -8.49 -4.10
CA MET A 1 17.00 -9.82 -3.52
C MET A 1 16.35 -10.69 -4.59
N GLU A 2 16.45 -12.02 -4.44
CA GLU A 2 15.66 -12.93 -5.26
C GLU A 2 14.17 -12.77 -4.95
N PHE A 3 13.30 -12.91 -5.96
CA PHE A 3 11.87 -12.66 -5.81
C PHE A 3 11.21 -13.46 -4.68
N THR A 4 11.56 -14.75 -4.55
CA THR A 4 11.07 -15.60 -3.48
C THR A 4 11.42 -15.04 -2.10
N GLN A 5 12.65 -14.55 -1.92
CA GLN A 5 13.07 -13.93 -0.65
C GLN A 5 12.26 -12.67 -0.33
N VAL A 6 11.89 -11.88 -1.36
CA VAL A 6 11.06 -10.68 -1.17
C VAL A 6 9.67 -11.03 -0.68
N ILE A 7 8.99 -11.97 -1.36
CA ILE A 7 7.61 -12.32 -1.03
C ILE A 7 7.47 -13.08 0.29
N GLU A 8 8.47 -13.89 0.66
CA GLU A 8 8.49 -14.64 1.92
C GLU A 8 8.96 -13.79 3.10
N GLY A 9 9.96 -12.93 2.86
CA GLY A 9 10.61 -12.14 3.91
C GLY A 9 9.84 -10.89 4.33
N ARG A 10 8.97 -10.32 3.46
CA ARG A 10 8.19 -9.14 3.86
C ARG A 10 7.16 -9.50 4.94
N TYR A 11 6.96 -8.60 5.88
CA TYR A 11 5.91 -8.73 6.91
C TYR A 11 5.23 -7.38 7.18
N SER A 12 4.11 -7.39 7.91
CA SER A 12 3.43 -6.16 8.35
C SER A 12 4.11 -5.63 9.60
N CYS A 13 4.97 -4.62 9.43
CA CYS A 13 5.65 -3.95 10.53
C CYS A 13 4.64 -3.10 11.32
N LYS A 14 4.55 -3.30 12.64
CA LYS A 14 3.59 -2.58 13.51
C LYS A 14 4.27 -1.75 14.59
N ASN A 15 5.52 -1.39 14.39
CA ASN A 15 6.23 -0.40 15.19
C ASN A 15 7.47 0.06 14.41
N PHE A 16 7.46 1.29 13.97
CA PHE A 16 8.53 1.87 13.15
C PHE A 16 9.43 2.78 13.99
N SER A 17 10.72 2.77 13.63
CA SER A 17 11.68 3.77 14.12
C SER A 17 11.45 5.11 13.41
N ALA A 18 12.04 6.18 13.96
CA ALA A 18 11.98 7.51 13.34
C ALA A 18 12.87 7.66 12.09
N ARG A 19 13.59 6.62 11.68
CA ARG A 19 14.49 6.65 10.53
C ARG A 19 13.70 6.84 9.24
N GLN A 20 14.04 7.87 8.47
CA GLN A 20 13.44 8.17 7.18
C GLN A 20 14.01 7.29 6.06
N LEU A 21 13.21 7.07 5.03
CA LEU A 21 13.67 6.50 3.77
C LEU A 21 14.63 7.48 3.08
N SER A 22 15.64 6.96 2.40
CA SER A 22 16.41 7.78 1.47
C SER A 22 15.57 8.13 0.23
N PRO A 23 15.83 9.26 -0.43
CA PRO A 23 15.16 9.60 -1.69
C PRO A 23 15.24 8.47 -2.73
N ALA A 24 16.40 7.83 -2.87
CA ALA A 24 16.60 6.73 -3.82
C ALA A 24 15.73 5.50 -3.51
N GLN A 25 15.50 5.18 -2.21
CA GLN A 25 14.58 4.11 -1.83
C GLN A 25 13.14 4.46 -2.19
N LEU A 26 12.71 5.68 -1.88
CA LEU A 26 11.36 6.14 -2.22
C LEU A 26 11.12 6.14 -3.73
N ASP A 27 12.08 6.68 -4.49
CA ASP A 27 12.00 6.72 -5.97
C ASP A 27 11.92 5.30 -6.57
N ALA A 28 12.71 4.35 -6.07
CA ALA A 28 12.65 2.95 -6.51
C ALA A 28 11.30 2.29 -6.21
N ILE A 29 10.71 2.59 -5.05
CA ILE A 29 9.39 2.10 -4.67
C ILE A 29 8.32 2.68 -5.61
N LEU A 30 8.33 4.00 -5.82
CA LEU A 30 7.36 4.67 -6.69
C LEU A 30 7.49 4.21 -8.16
N ALA A 31 8.72 4.00 -8.63
CA ALA A 31 8.98 3.47 -9.97
C ALA A 31 8.38 2.07 -10.17
N ALA A 32 8.41 1.21 -9.16
CA ALA A 32 7.79 -0.11 -9.23
C ALA A 32 6.25 -0.01 -9.33
N GLY A 33 5.62 0.88 -8.58
CA GLY A 33 4.18 1.15 -8.71
C GLY A 33 3.80 1.67 -10.10
N ARG A 34 4.65 2.50 -10.71
CA ARG A 34 4.43 3.06 -12.05
C ARG A 34 4.38 2.00 -13.15
N VAL A 35 5.10 0.90 -13.03
CA VAL A 35 5.13 -0.18 -14.04
C VAL A 35 4.13 -1.30 -13.77
N ALA A 36 3.32 -1.17 -12.73
CA ALA A 36 2.25 -2.12 -12.44
C ALA A 36 1.22 -2.12 -13.58
N PRO A 37 0.70 -3.29 -13.98
CA PRO A 37 -0.35 -3.35 -14.99
C PRO A 37 -1.67 -2.82 -14.44
N THR A 38 -2.44 -2.14 -15.31
CA THR A 38 -3.82 -1.70 -15.05
C THR A 38 -4.70 -2.10 -16.23
N ALA A 39 -6.00 -2.23 -16.00
CA ALA A 39 -6.96 -2.57 -17.05
C ALA A 39 -6.85 -1.57 -18.21
N LYS A 40 -6.65 -2.07 -19.44
CA LYS A 40 -6.40 -1.23 -20.64
C LYS A 40 -5.28 -0.20 -20.50
N ASN A 41 -4.40 -0.36 -19.50
CA ASN A 41 -3.34 0.60 -19.19
C ASN A 41 -3.88 2.02 -18.90
N LEU A 42 -5.02 2.11 -18.21
CA LEU A 42 -5.66 3.40 -17.91
C LEU A 42 -4.89 4.23 -16.88
N GLN A 43 -4.09 3.58 -16.03
CA GLN A 43 -3.20 4.22 -15.07
C GLN A 43 -3.93 5.24 -14.18
N GLU A 44 -5.08 4.85 -13.67
CA GLU A 44 -5.97 5.65 -12.82
C GLU A 44 -5.46 5.84 -11.39
N GLN A 45 -4.39 5.12 -11.00
CA GLN A 45 -3.83 5.23 -9.64
C GLN A 45 -3.36 6.64 -9.34
N ARG A 46 -3.53 7.05 -8.08
CA ARG A 46 -2.99 8.26 -7.47
C ARG A 46 -2.24 7.88 -6.21
N ILE A 47 -0.99 8.31 -6.11
CA ILE A 47 -0.12 7.99 -4.96
C ILE A 47 0.25 9.29 -4.26
N TYR A 48 -0.23 9.46 -3.05
CA TYR A 48 0.09 10.60 -2.22
C TYR A 48 1.21 10.23 -1.24
N VAL A 49 2.36 10.88 -1.36
CA VAL A 49 3.51 10.66 -0.48
C VAL A 49 3.42 11.61 0.71
N ILE A 50 3.25 11.07 1.90
CA ILE A 50 3.08 11.82 3.13
C ILE A 50 4.30 11.60 4.04
N GLN A 51 5.10 12.66 4.23
CA GLN A 51 6.32 12.62 5.06
C GLN A 51 6.41 13.81 6.03
N SER A 52 5.68 14.90 5.78
CA SER A 52 5.70 16.05 6.68
C SER A 52 4.93 15.76 7.97
N ALA A 53 5.36 16.33 9.09
CA ALA A 53 4.68 16.20 10.37
C ALA A 53 3.19 16.59 10.28
N GLN A 54 2.88 17.65 9.53
CA GLN A 54 1.50 18.08 9.31
C GLN A 54 0.71 17.05 8.49
N GLY A 55 1.32 16.46 7.47
CA GLY A 55 0.67 15.43 6.66
C GLY A 55 0.44 14.14 7.45
N LEU A 56 1.42 13.70 8.24
CA LEU A 56 1.30 12.54 9.11
C LEU A 56 0.22 12.71 10.18
N ALA A 57 0.08 13.92 10.73
CA ALA A 57 -1.01 14.24 11.66
C ALA A 57 -2.40 14.08 10.99
N LYS A 58 -2.53 14.32 9.68
CA LYS A 58 -3.77 14.08 8.94
C LYS A 58 -4.07 12.58 8.79
N ILE A 59 -3.04 11.74 8.62
CA ILE A 59 -3.20 10.28 8.67
C ILE A 59 -3.71 9.86 10.05
N ASP A 60 -3.12 10.37 11.13
CA ASP A 60 -3.47 10.03 12.51
C ASP A 60 -4.93 10.41 12.90
N VAL A 61 -5.56 11.35 12.19
CA VAL A 61 -6.99 11.67 12.33
C VAL A 61 -7.89 10.53 11.82
N ALA A 62 -7.47 9.82 10.78
CA ALA A 62 -8.25 8.77 10.12
C ALA A 62 -7.98 7.37 10.67
N THR A 63 -6.82 7.14 11.30
CA THR A 63 -6.44 5.83 11.83
C THR A 63 -5.49 5.94 13.04
N PRO A 64 -5.65 5.08 14.07
CA PRO A 64 -4.65 4.92 15.12
C PRO A 64 -3.48 3.99 14.72
N CYS A 65 -3.51 3.44 13.51
CA CYS A 65 -2.66 2.30 13.10
C CYS A 65 -1.46 2.67 12.24
N ARG A 66 -1.02 3.96 12.21
CA ARG A 66 0.22 4.34 11.51
C ARG A 66 1.48 3.75 12.14
N TYR A 67 1.41 3.27 13.37
CA TYR A 67 2.51 2.59 14.08
C TYR A 67 3.83 3.37 14.15
N GLY A 68 3.78 4.70 14.08
CA GLY A 68 4.97 5.56 14.08
C GLY A 68 5.68 5.64 12.74
N ALA A 69 5.13 5.11 11.66
CA ALA A 69 5.74 5.17 10.33
C ALA A 69 6.08 6.61 9.93
N PRO A 70 7.33 6.88 9.51
CA PRO A 70 7.77 8.22 9.12
C PRO A 70 7.37 8.59 7.69
N THR A 71 6.91 7.64 6.89
CA THR A 71 6.40 7.82 5.54
C THR A 71 5.15 7.00 5.35
N CYS A 72 4.11 7.61 4.76
CA CYS A 72 2.91 6.89 4.34
C CYS A 72 2.65 7.17 2.85
N LEU A 73 2.31 6.13 2.10
CA LEU A 73 1.75 6.28 0.76
C LEU A 73 0.25 6.06 0.86
N VAL A 74 -0.54 7.08 0.56
CA VAL A 74 -1.99 6.92 0.39
C VAL A 74 -2.22 6.54 -1.07
N VAL A 75 -2.74 5.34 -1.28
CA VAL A 75 -3.05 4.80 -2.61
C VAL A 75 -4.53 5.03 -2.88
N ALA A 76 -4.80 5.82 -3.90
CA ALA A 76 -6.13 6.13 -4.39
C ALA A 76 -6.22 5.83 -5.89
N PHE A 77 -7.41 5.92 -6.44
CA PHE A 77 -7.65 5.84 -7.89
C PHE A 77 -8.73 6.83 -8.30
N ASP A 78 -8.62 7.31 -9.54
CA ASP A 78 -9.59 8.17 -10.19
C ASP A 78 -10.75 7.32 -10.73
N HIS A 79 -11.87 7.29 -10.00
CA HIS A 79 -13.03 6.47 -10.36
C HIS A 79 -13.72 6.94 -11.66
N SER A 80 -13.39 8.11 -12.20
CA SER A 80 -13.89 8.56 -13.50
C SER A 80 -13.13 7.96 -14.70
N ASN A 81 -11.98 7.30 -14.46
CA ASN A 81 -11.11 6.73 -15.49
C ASN A 81 -10.89 5.22 -15.32
N VAL A 82 -11.85 4.50 -14.78
CA VAL A 82 -11.77 3.05 -14.55
C VAL A 82 -12.35 2.25 -15.71
N PHE A 83 -11.92 1.02 -15.89
CA PHE A 83 -12.52 0.07 -16.82
C PHE A 83 -13.77 -0.57 -16.20
N THR A 84 -14.91 -0.42 -16.84
CA THR A 84 -16.14 -1.11 -16.43
C THR A 84 -16.22 -2.48 -17.08
N TYR A 85 -16.39 -3.51 -16.28
CA TYR A 85 -16.52 -4.89 -16.76
C TYR A 85 -17.83 -5.11 -17.54
N PRO A 86 -17.81 -6.00 -18.54
CA PRO A 86 -19.03 -6.40 -19.23
C PRO A 86 -20.11 -6.82 -18.23
N GLY A 87 -21.33 -6.32 -18.40
CA GLY A 87 -22.45 -6.56 -17.48
C GLY A 87 -22.52 -5.59 -16.30
N GLY A 88 -21.59 -4.64 -16.16
CA GLY A 88 -21.68 -3.52 -15.22
C GLY A 88 -21.61 -3.91 -13.73
N LYS A 89 -21.17 -5.13 -13.39
CA LYS A 89 -21.13 -5.60 -11.99
C LYS A 89 -20.07 -4.92 -11.14
N ARG A 90 -18.96 -4.52 -11.75
CA ARG A 90 -17.81 -3.91 -11.09
C ARG A 90 -16.97 -3.14 -12.09
N ASP A 91 -16.04 -2.36 -11.59
CA ASP A 91 -14.99 -1.72 -12.35
C ASP A 91 -13.59 -2.20 -11.88
N SER A 92 -12.53 -1.68 -12.51
CA SER A 92 -11.16 -2.07 -12.23
C SER A 92 -10.49 -1.26 -11.12
N GLY A 93 -11.10 -0.21 -10.59
CA GLY A 93 -10.42 0.76 -9.73
C GLY A 93 -9.75 0.12 -8.51
N VAL A 94 -10.51 -0.63 -7.70
CA VAL A 94 -9.97 -1.35 -6.53
C VAL A 94 -8.97 -2.42 -6.94
N GLU A 95 -9.20 -3.14 -8.05
CA GLU A 95 -8.33 -4.19 -8.55
C GLU A 95 -6.98 -3.63 -8.99
N ASP A 96 -6.99 -2.63 -9.88
CA ASP A 96 -5.79 -2.00 -10.42
C ASP A 96 -4.99 -1.30 -9.32
N ALA A 97 -5.65 -0.53 -8.44
CA ALA A 97 -4.99 0.10 -7.31
C ALA A 97 -4.37 -0.92 -6.33
N SER A 98 -4.98 -2.11 -6.15
CA SER A 98 -4.43 -3.20 -5.34
C SER A 98 -3.18 -3.81 -5.98
N ILE A 99 -3.15 -3.94 -7.31
CA ILE A 99 -1.97 -4.41 -8.05
C ILE A 99 -0.83 -3.40 -7.87
N VAL A 100 -1.11 -2.11 -8.05
CA VAL A 100 -0.12 -1.03 -7.84
C VAL A 100 0.41 -1.05 -6.41
N ALA A 101 -0.46 -1.09 -5.40
CA ALA A 101 -0.07 -1.15 -3.98
C ALA A 101 0.79 -2.38 -3.66
N THR A 102 0.50 -3.53 -4.28
CA THR A 102 1.31 -4.74 -4.15
C THR A 102 2.72 -4.54 -4.72
N HIS A 103 2.85 -3.90 -5.89
CA HIS A 103 4.15 -3.56 -6.46
C HIS A 103 4.95 -2.64 -5.55
N LEU A 104 4.32 -1.59 -5.00
CA LEU A 104 4.95 -0.67 -4.05
C LEU A 104 5.45 -1.42 -2.80
N MET A 105 4.62 -2.29 -2.22
CA MET A 105 4.95 -3.06 -1.02
C MET A 105 6.11 -4.04 -1.25
N LEU A 106 6.12 -4.76 -2.37
CA LEU A 106 7.20 -5.70 -2.71
C LEU A 106 8.50 -4.96 -3.04
N ALA A 107 8.41 -3.81 -3.73
CA ALA A 107 9.58 -2.97 -3.99
C ALA A 107 10.18 -2.40 -2.70
N ALA A 108 9.35 -2.02 -1.72
CA ALA A 108 9.81 -1.60 -0.40
C ALA A 108 10.64 -2.72 0.25
N ALA A 109 10.11 -3.94 0.31
CA ALA A 109 10.82 -5.08 0.85
C ALA A 109 12.14 -5.36 0.10
N ASN A 110 12.14 -5.28 -1.24
CA ASN A 110 13.36 -5.44 -2.04
C ASN A 110 14.40 -4.34 -1.78
N ALA A 111 13.96 -3.13 -1.42
CA ALA A 111 14.83 -2.01 -1.03
C ALA A 111 15.25 -2.04 0.44
N GLY A 112 14.91 -3.09 1.20
CA GLY A 112 15.18 -3.20 2.64
C GLY A 112 14.39 -2.22 3.49
N VAL A 113 13.19 -1.84 3.04
CA VAL A 113 12.24 -0.97 3.73
C VAL A 113 11.08 -1.81 4.23
N ASP A 114 10.78 -1.70 5.52
CA ASP A 114 9.63 -2.35 6.13
C ASP A 114 8.34 -1.62 5.77
N SER A 115 7.23 -2.37 5.73
CA SER A 115 5.93 -1.81 5.38
C SER A 115 4.79 -2.40 6.20
N CYS A 116 3.66 -1.67 6.26
CA CYS A 116 2.40 -2.18 6.73
C CYS A 116 1.26 -1.71 5.82
N TRP A 117 0.50 -2.64 5.27
CA TRP A 117 -0.72 -2.34 4.53
C TRP A 117 -1.87 -2.09 5.51
N LEU A 118 -2.46 -0.89 5.48
CA LEU A 118 -3.56 -0.50 6.37
C LEU A 118 -4.88 -0.42 5.62
N ASN A 119 -5.87 -1.16 6.14
CA ASN A 119 -7.27 -1.02 5.77
C ASN A 119 -8.14 -0.50 6.95
N PHE A 120 -7.56 -0.41 8.15
CA PHE A 120 -8.27 0.10 9.33
C PHE A 120 -8.11 1.63 9.41
N PHE A 121 -8.85 2.35 8.59
CA PHE A 121 -8.95 3.80 8.58
C PHE A 121 -10.32 4.25 8.05
N ASP A 122 -10.67 5.51 8.27
CA ASP A 122 -11.87 6.15 7.72
C ASP A 122 -11.48 6.86 6.42
N PRO A 123 -11.85 6.34 5.23
CA PRO A 123 -11.43 6.89 3.95
C PRO A 123 -12.00 8.29 3.69
N ASP A 124 -13.24 8.57 4.11
CA ASP A 124 -13.88 9.87 3.89
C ASP A 124 -13.22 10.96 4.73
N LYS A 125 -12.92 10.66 6.00
CA LYS A 125 -12.15 11.57 6.86
C LYS A 125 -10.76 11.83 6.30
N LEU A 126 -10.10 10.79 5.78
CA LEU A 126 -8.77 10.96 5.22
C LEU A 126 -8.79 11.81 3.95
N ALA A 127 -9.72 11.53 3.03
CA ALA A 127 -9.89 12.31 1.81
C ALA A 127 -10.16 13.78 2.12
N GLN A 128 -11.05 14.07 3.06
CA GLN A 128 -11.34 15.43 3.53
C GLN A 128 -10.11 16.09 4.16
N ALA A 129 -9.41 15.39 5.06
CA ALA A 129 -8.24 15.94 5.74
C ALA A 129 -7.09 16.27 4.77
N LEU A 130 -6.90 15.44 3.74
CA LEU A 130 -5.89 15.65 2.70
C LEU A 130 -6.35 16.64 1.63
N GLY A 131 -7.65 16.88 1.47
CA GLY A 131 -8.23 17.74 0.43
C GLY A 131 -8.19 17.08 -0.95
N LEU A 132 -8.50 15.79 -1.02
CA LEU A 132 -8.50 15.05 -2.29
C LEU A 132 -9.67 15.49 -3.19
N PRO A 133 -9.50 15.37 -4.53
CA PRO A 133 -10.61 15.55 -5.48
C PRO A 133 -11.76 14.56 -5.23
N GLU A 134 -13.00 14.98 -5.50
CA GLU A 134 -14.18 14.14 -5.30
C GLU A 134 -14.21 12.88 -6.19
N ASN A 135 -13.49 12.89 -7.31
CA ASN A 135 -13.38 11.75 -8.21
C ASN A 135 -12.26 10.77 -7.81
N GLU A 136 -11.59 10.98 -6.69
CA GLU A 136 -10.55 10.08 -6.20
C GLU A 136 -11.02 9.29 -4.97
N GLU A 137 -10.96 7.98 -5.06
CA GLU A 137 -11.29 7.06 -3.98
C GLU A 137 -10.02 6.46 -3.36
N ILE A 138 -9.90 6.54 -2.04
CA ILE A 138 -8.75 5.96 -1.32
C ILE A 138 -8.97 4.47 -1.11
N LEU A 139 -8.04 3.65 -1.64
CA LEU A 139 -8.03 2.21 -1.43
C LEU A 139 -7.44 1.84 -0.08
N MET A 140 -6.23 2.35 0.23
CA MET A 140 -5.46 1.93 1.39
C MET A 140 -4.34 2.92 1.72
N ILE A 141 -3.73 2.74 2.89
CA ILE A 141 -2.50 3.41 3.29
C ILE A 141 -1.38 2.37 3.36
N LEU A 142 -0.24 2.64 2.73
CA LEU A 142 0.98 1.85 2.90
C LEU A 142 1.96 2.61 3.79
N ASP A 143 2.08 2.18 5.03
CA ASP A 143 3.13 2.65 5.94
C ASP A 143 4.49 2.14 5.48
N LEU A 144 5.49 3.01 5.50
CA LEU A 144 6.86 2.73 5.10
C LEU A 144 7.84 3.27 6.15
N GLY A 145 8.88 2.50 6.43
CA GLY A 145 9.93 2.88 7.37
C GLY A 145 10.90 1.74 7.65
N PHE A 146 11.47 1.76 8.82
CA PHE A 146 12.33 0.68 9.33
C PHE A 146 11.82 0.26 10.69
N ALA A 147 11.73 -1.03 10.94
CA ALA A 147 11.30 -1.56 12.23
C ALA A 147 12.08 -0.95 13.39
N ALA A 148 11.40 -0.66 14.48
CA ALA A 148 12.07 -0.31 15.73
C ALA A 148 12.82 -1.53 16.29
N GLU A 149 13.76 -1.29 17.21
CA GLU A 149 14.53 -2.37 17.83
C GLU A 149 13.62 -3.41 18.51
N GLY A 150 13.93 -4.69 18.28
CA GLY A 150 13.17 -5.81 18.85
C GLY A 150 11.86 -6.15 18.16
N VAL A 151 11.48 -5.44 17.11
CA VAL A 151 10.27 -5.76 16.34
C VAL A 151 10.49 -7.02 15.49
N THR A 152 9.53 -7.94 15.57
CA THR A 152 9.52 -9.19 14.81
C THR A 152 8.17 -9.39 14.13
N PRO A 153 8.08 -10.23 13.09
CA PRO A 153 6.80 -10.61 12.51
C PRO A 153 5.82 -11.15 13.54
N LEU A 154 4.53 -10.89 13.36
CA LEU A 154 3.49 -11.45 14.23
C LEU A 154 3.49 -12.99 14.16
N PRO A 155 3.08 -13.69 15.23
CA PRO A 155 3.11 -15.16 15.30
C PRO A 155 2.38 -15.87 14.15
N ASN A 156 1.32 -15.24 13.61
CA ASN A 156 0.55 -15.79 12.49
C ASN A 156 1.09 -15.38 11.10
N HIS A 157 2.22 -14.68 11.04
CA HIS A 157 2.76 -14.17 9.76
C HIS A 157 3.03 -15.29 8.75
N SER A 158 3.55 -16.42 9.19
CA SER A 158 3.87 -17.57 8.34
C SER A 158 2.71 -18.55 8.14
N ALA A 159 1.57 -18.36 8.82
CA ALA A 159 0.43 -19.25 8.69
C ALA A 159 -0.17 -19.14 7.28
N ARG A 160 -0.35 -20.28 6.62
CA ARG A 160 -0.96 -20.37 5.28
C ARG A 160 -1.91 -21.57 5.24
N LYS A 161 -3.01 -21.38 4.55
CA LYS A 161 -3.86 -22.50 4.17
C LYS A 161 -3.14 -23.41 3.17
N PRO A 162 -3.38 -24.72 3.20
CA PRO A 162 -2.85 -25.61 2.17
C PRO A 162 -3.43 -25.24 0.79
N LEU A 163 -2.66 -25.45 -0.26
CA LEU A 163 -3.08 -25.13 -1.65
C LEU A 163 -4.39 -25.82 -2.04
N THR A 164 -4.67 -27.00 -1.49
CA THR A 164 -5.90 -27.74 -1.73
C THR A 164 -7.17 -27.03 -1.28
N GLU A 165 -7.08 -26.05 -0.36
CA GLU A 165 -8.21 -25.21 0.04
C GLU A 165 -8.43 -24.01 -0.88
N THR A 166 -7.38 -23.54 -1.55
CA THR A 166 -7.39 -22.29 -2.31
C THR A 166 -7.29 -22.48 -3.82
N VAL A 167 -6.87 -23.67 -4.27
CA VAL A 167 -6.70 -24.02 -5.70
C VAL A 167 -7.69 -25.12 -6.09
N ARG A 168 -8.28 -25.01 -7.26
CA ARG A 168 -9.12 -26.03 -7.88
C ARG A 168 -8.65 -26.25 -9.30
N TYR A 169 -8.51 -27.53 -9.67
CA TYR A 169 -8.25 -27.97 -11.03
C TYR A 169 -9.59 -28.40 -11.66
N LEU A 170 -9.95 -27.84 -12.83
CA LEU A 170 -11.19 -28.10 -13.56
C LEU A 170 -10.87 -28.76 -14.89
#